data_505372dc9f0f4e7862c09697c748f037
#
_entry.id   505372dc9f0f4e7862c09697c748f037
#
_cell.length_a   1.000
_cell.length_b   1.000
_cell.length_c   1.000
_cell.angle_alpha   90.00
_cell.angle_beta   90.00
_cell.angle_gamma   90.00
#
_symmetry.space_group_name_H-M   'P 1'
#
loop_
_entity.id
_entity.type
_entity.pdbx_description
1 polymer ?
#
loop_
_entity_poly.entity_id
_entity_poly.type
_entity_poly.pdbx_seq_one_letter_code
_entity_poly.pdbx_strand_id
1 'polypeptide(L)'
;VIYHLHTPHEVLFASRGEPYRVLPVPDEFLTRPGSPRDPTEGDPVRSFRYDQAWEFVSAIRQGRDCVPSFYHGMRAQSVAEAIVTADRERRWVDVVQVPVA
;
A
#
# COMPACT_ATOMS: atom_id res chain seq x y z
N VAL A 1 -2.79 3.13 16.24
CA VAL A 1 -2.81 1.97 15.34
C VAL A 1 -1.38 1.55 15.05
N ILE A 2 -1.10 0.25 15.15
CA ILE A 2 0.18 -0.35 14.73
C ILE A 2 -0.14 -1.45 13.72
N TYR A 3 0.50 -1.38 12.56
CA TYR A 3 0.44 -2.39 11.52
C TYR A 3 1.84 -2.94 11.27
N HIS A 4 1.95 -4.25 11.12
CA HIS A 4 3.21 -4.92 10.86
C HIS A 4 3.14 -5.69 9.54
N LEU A 5 4.05 -5.40 8.63
CA LEU A 5 4.04 -5.96 7.27
C LEU A 5 4.12 -7.50 7.22
N HIS A 6 4.81 -8.10 8.22
CA HIS A 6 4.96 -9.56 8.30
C HIS A 6 3.77 -10.27 8.96
N THR A 7 2.81 -9.52 9.54
CA THR A 7 1.56 -10.03 10.10
C THR A 7 0.36 -9.27 9.53
N PRO A 8 0.14 -9.34 8.19
CA PRO A 8 -0.84 -8.49 7.51
C PRO A 8 -2.29 -8.80 7.89
N HIS A 9 -2.55 -9.95 8.49
CA HIS A 9 -3.88 -10.41 8.91
C HIS A 9 -4.36 -9.82 10.24
N GLU A 10 -3.54 -8.97 10.87
CA GLU A 10 -3.91 -8.32 12.13
C GLU A 10 -3.40 -6.89 12.22
N VAL A 11 -4.15 -6.08 12.96
CA VAL A 11 -3.79 -4.69 13.30
C VAL A 11 -3.92 -4.52 14.81
N LEU A 12 -2.94 -3.89 15.44
CA LEU A 12 -3.04 -3.47 16.83
C LEU A 12 -3.70 -2.10 16.90
N PHE A 13 -4.79 -2.03 17.63
CA PHE A 13 -5.57 -0.81 17.81
C PHE A 13 -5.73 -0.48 19.30
N ALA A 14 -5.59 0.81 19.64
CA ALA A 14 -5.93 1.34 20.97
C ALA A 14 -6.56 2.72 20.83
N SER A 15 -7.56 3.00 21.66
CA SER A 15 -8.02 4.37 21.93
C SER A 15 -7.11 5.02 22.98
N ARG A 16 -7.18 6.35 23.07
CA ARG A 16 -6.37 7.07 24.05
C ARG A 16 -6.68 6.61 25.49
N GLY A 17 -5.65 6.12 26.18
CA GLY A 17 -5.76 5.64 27.56
C GLY A 17 -6.15 4.17 27.70
N GLU A 18 -6.35 3.45 26.59
CA GLU A 18 -6.67 2.02 26.59
C GLU A 18 -5.48 1.16 26.15
N PRO A 19 -5.41 -0.10 26.58
CA PRO A 19 -4.41 -1.04 26.07
C PRO A 19 -4.67 -1.38 24.60
N TYR A 20 -3.61 -1.77 23.89
CA TYR A 20 -3.74 -2.29 22.54
C TYR A 20 -4.54 -3.60 22.51
N ARG A 21 -5.41 -3.71 21.53
CA ARG A 21 -6.13 -4.95 21.19
C ARG A 21 -5.85 -5.34 19.75
N VAL A 22 -5.85 -6.64 19.49
CA VAL A 22 -5.73 -7.17 18.13
C VAL A 22 -7.07 -7.05 17.43
N LEU A 23 -7.06 -6.47 16.23
CA LEU A 23 -8.17 -6.49 15.29
C LEU A 23 -7.78 -7.38 14.10
N PRO A 24 -8.54 -8.44 13.82
CA PRO A 24 -8.30 -9.24 12.62
C PRO A 24 -8.62 -8.41 11.37
N VAL A 25 -7.80 -8.58 10.34
CA VAL A 25 -8.04 -8.00 9.02
C VAL A 25 -8.87 -9.00 8.22
N PRO A 26 -10.07 -8.64 7.72
CA PRO A 26 -10.86 -9.52 6.87
C PRO A 26 -10.09 -9.93 5.60
N ASP A 27 -10.27 -11.19 5.15
CA ASP A 27 -9.55 -11.78 4.03
C ASP A 27 -9.70 -10.98 2.72
N GLU A 28 -10.82 -10.31 2.54
CA GLU A 28 -11.08 -9.44 1.38
C GLU A 28 -10.10 -8.28 1.23
N PHE A 29 -9.43 -7.87 2.32
CA PHE A 29 -8.39 -6.82 2.31
C PHE A 29 -6.97 -7.39 2.16
N LEU A 30 -6.82 -8.70 2.21
CA LEU A 30 -5.52 -9.37 2.12
C LEU A 30 -5.13 -9.78 0.69
N THR A 31 -6.05 -9.63 -0.26
CA THR A 31 -5.83 -9.93 -1.68
C THR A 31 -6.38 -8.82 -2.56
N ARG A 32 -5.94 -8.79 -3.82
CA ARG A 32 -6.59 -7.94 -4.84
C ARG A 32 -7.94 -8.54 -5.23
N PRO A 33 -8.97 -7.71 -5.46
CA PRO A 33 -10.27 -8.18 -5.93
C PRO A 33 -10.14 -9.05 -7.19
N GLY A 34 -10.66 -10.27 -7.12
CA GLY A 34 -10.61 -11.25 -8.20
C GLY A 34 -9.28 -12.02 -8.34
N SER A 35 -8.28 -11.77 -7.49
CA SER A 35 -7.07 -12.59 -7.42
C SER A 35 -7.43 -14.02 -7.01
N PRO A 36 -6.89 -15.05 -7.69
CA PRO A 36 -7.12 -16.45 -7.32
C PRO A 36 -6.27 -16.91 -6.13
N ARG A 37 -5.45 -16.02 -5.56
CA ARG A 37 -4.58 -16.35 -4.44
C ARG A 37 -5.37 -16.53 -3.14
N ASP A 38 -5.04 -17.56 -2.37
CA ASP A 38 -5.53 -17.70 -1.00
C ASP A 38 -4.86 -16.63 -0.10
N PRO A 39 -5.62 -15.76 0.59
CA PRO A 39 -5.08 -14.72 1.46
C PRO A 39 -4.35 -15.28 2.69
N THR A 40 -4.65 -16.52 3.09
CA THR A 40 -4.11 -17.16 4.29
C THR A 40 -2.83 -17.94 4.02
N GLU A 41 -2.49 -18.18 2.75
CA GLU A 41 -1.32 -18.97 2.37
C GLU A 41 -0.10 -18.13 2.00
N GLY A 42 1.04 -18.62 2.42
CA GLY A 42 2.35 -18.15 1.99
C GLY A 42 2.95 -16.98 2.76
N ASP A 43 4.14 -16.60 2.34
CA ASP A 43 4.86 -15.44 2.87
C ASP A 43 4.19 -14.14 2.38
N PRO A 44 3.79 -13.23 3.28
CA PRO A 44 3.16 -11.97 2.92
C PRO A 44 3.93 -11.15 1.88
N VAL A 45 5.25 -11.11 1.98
CA VAL A 45 6.10 -10.35 1.04
C VAL A 45 6.02 -10.92 -0.37
N ARG A 46 5.98 -12.25 -0.50
CA ARG A 46 5.81 -12.93 -1.80
C ARG A 46 4.40 -12.75 -2.34
N SER A 47 3.42 -12.77 -1.45
CA SER A 47 2.01 -12.62 -1.78
C SER A 47 1.72 -11.24 -2.40
N PHE A 48 2.27 -10.17 -1.87
CA PHE A 48 2.12 -8.82 -2.45
C PHE A 48 2.72 -8.72 -3.86
N ARG A 49 3.85 -9.37 -4.12
CA ARG A 49 4.46 -9.41 -5.46
C ARG A 49 3.58 -10.16 -6.46
N TYR A 50 2.99 -11.27 -6.03
CA TYR A 50 2.05 -12.01 -6.86
C TYR A 50 0.84 -11.15 -7.25
N ASP A 51 0.21 -10.51 -6.27
CA ASP A 51 -0.97 -9.66 -6.50
C ASP A 51 -0.67 -8.48 -7.41
N GLN A 52 0.53 -7.89 -7.30
CA GLN A 52 0.98 -6.82 -8.18
C GLN A 52 1.12 -7.31 -9.63
N ALA A 53 1.78 -8.44 -9.84
CA ALA A 53 1.96 -9.04 -11.17
C ALA A 53 0.60 -9.47 -11.76
N TRP A 54 -0.26 -10.07 -10.96
CA TRP A 54 -1.59 -10.49 -11.36
C TRP A 54 -2.45 -9.29 -11.79
N GLU A 55 -2.43 -8.18 -11.02
CA GLU A 55 -3.15 -6.96 -11.38
C GLU A 55 -2.66 -6.38 -12.70
N PHE A 56 -1.35 -6.31 -12.90
CA PHE A 56 -0.77 -5.79 -14.13
C PHE A 56 -1.19 -6.59 -15.35
N VAL A 57 -1.05 -7.92 -15.29
CA VAL A 57 -1.46 -8.81 -16.39
C VAL A 57 -2.97 -8.75 -16.64
N SER A 58 -3.76 -8.70 -15.58
CA SER A 58 -5.22 -8.61 -15.66
C SER A 58 -5.67 -7.29 -16.29
N ALA A 59 -5.03 -6.18 -15.94
CA ALA A 59 -5.29 -4.87 -16.54
C ALA A 59 -5.03 -4.87 -18.06
N ILE A 60 -3.90 -5.45 -18.50
CA ILE A 60 -3.59 -5.61 -19.93
C ILE A 60 -4.66 -6.44 -20.64
N ARG A 61 -5.03 -7.59 -20.07
CA ARG A 61 -6.03 -8.50 -20.67
C ARG A 61 -7.42 -7.87 -20.77
N GLN A 62 -7.77 -7.00 -19.86
CA GLN A 62 -9.06 -6.33 -19.76
C GLN A 62 -9.09 -4.96 -20.47
N GLY A 63 -7.96 -4.48 -20.98
CA GLY A 63 -7.85 -3.17 -21.63
C GLY A 63 -8.17 -2.01 -20.70
N ARG A 64 -7.85 -2.14 -19.41
CA ARG A 64 -8.08 -1.12 -18.37
C ARG A 64 -6.78 -0.63 -17.75
N ASP A 65 -6.85 0.48 -17.05
CA ASP A 65 -5.71 0.97 -16.30
C ASP A 65 -5.34 0.03 -15.14
N CYS A 66 -4.03 -0.10 -14.94
CA CYS A 66 -3.47 -0.82 -13.79
C CYS A 66 -3.46 0.08 -12.55
N VAL A 67 -3.82 -0.47 -11.39
CA VAL A 67 -3.76 0.23 -10.10
C VAL A 67 -2.96 -0.60 -9.09
N PRO A 68 -1.83 -0.11 -8.58
CA PRO A 68 -1.22 1.21 -8.83
C PRO A 68 -0.62 1.33 -10.24
N SER A 69 -0.66 2.52 -10.81
CA SER A 69 -0.04 2.89 -12.08
C SER A 69 1.27 3.67 -11.85
N PHE A 70 1.99 4.01 -12.92
CA PHE A 70 3.14 4.92 -12.87
C PHE A 70 2.78 6.30 -12.29
N TYR A 71 1.54 6.76 -12.48
CA TYR A 71 1.05 7.99 -11.86
C TYR A 71 1.08 7.92 -10.33
N HIS A 72 0.66 6.80 -9.75
CA HIS A 72 0.73 6.58 -8.30
C HIS A 72 2.19 6.53 -7.82
N GLY A 73 3.07 5.89 -8.58
CA GLY A 73 4.51 5.86 -8.31
C GLY A 73 5.13 7.25 -8.34
N MET A 74 4.78 8.06 -9.33
CA MET A 74 5.26 9.44 -9.46
C MET A 74 4.80 10.33 -8.30
N ARG A 75 3.56 10.16 -7.83
CA ARG A 75 3.07 10.85 -6.62
C ARG A 75 3.85 10.44 -5.36
N ALA A 76 4.12 9.16 -5.19
CA ALA A 76 4.93 8.68 -4.08
C ALA A 76 6.35 9.25 -4.13
N GLN A 77 6.95 9.31 -5.32
CA GLN A 77 8.27 9.94 -5.53
C GLN A 77 8.26 11.43 -5.16
N SER A 78 7.21 12.18 -5.53
CA SER A 78 7.10 13.60 -5.16
C SER A 78 7.10 13.82 -3.65
N VAL A 79 6.49 12.91 -2.88
CA VAL A 79 6.54 12.95 -1.41
C VAL A 79 7.96 12.68 -0.92
N ALA A 80 8.63 11.67 -1.46
CA ALA A 80 9.99 11.32 -1.08
C ALA A 80 10.97 12.49 -1.34
N GLU A 81 10.86 13.15 -2.49
CA GLU A 81 11.65 14.35 -2.84
C GLU A 81 11.40 15.52 -1.87
N ALA A 82 10.13 15.74 -1.51
CA ALA A 82 9.79 16.79 -0.55
C ALA A 82 10.39 16.49 0.84
N ILE A 83 10.39 15.22 1.29
CA ILE A 83 10.99 14.81 2.58
C ILE A 83 12.51 15.10 2.56
N VAL A 84 13.22 14.67 1.52
CA VAL A 84 14.67 14.90 1.39
C VAL A 84 14.98 16.40 1.37
N THR A 85 14.19 17.18 0.65
CA THR A 85 14.36 18.63 0.57
C THR A 85 14.09 19.31 1.92
N ALA A 86 13.00 18.89 2.62
CA ALA A 86 12.67 19.41 3.94
C ALA A 86 13.76 19.12 4.98
N ASP A 87 14.37 17.94 4.94
CA ASP A 87 15.49 17.60 5.83
C ASP A 87 16.73 18.45 5.54
N ARG A 88 17.10 18.61 4.28
CA ARG A 88 18.25 19.41 3.87
C ARG A 88 18.10 20.90 4.21
N GLU A 89 16.89 21.45 3.98
CA GLU A 89 16.61 22.87 4.16
C GLU A 89 16.10 23.23 5.57
N ARG A 90 15.84 22.20 6.42
CA ARG A 90 15.31 22.34 7.80
C ARG A 90 14.05 23.20 7.88
N ARG A 91 13.16 23.06 6.88
CA ARG A 91 11.87 23.74 6.81
C ARG A 91 10.78 22.83 6.23
N TRP A 92 9.53 23.18 6.43
CA TRP A 92 8.41 22.57 5.71
C TRP A 92 8.51 22.86 4.20
N VAL A 93 8.28 21.84 3.39
CA VAL A 93 8.29 21.92 1.93
C VAL A 93 6.97 21.37 1.41
N ASP A 94 6.35 22.08 0.47
CA ASP A 94 5.15 21.61 -0.19
C ASP A 94 5.48 20.44 -1.14
N VAL A 95 4.61 19.43 -1.14
CA VAL A 95 4.70 18.32 -2.09
C VAL A 95 4.22 18.80 -3.45
N VAL A 96 5.06 18.67 -4.47
CA VAL A 96 4.69 19.00 -5.85
C VAL A 96 3.51 18.13 -6.27
N GLN A 97 2.39 18.78 -6.63
CA GLN A 97 1.22 18.06 -7.13
C GLN A 97 1.46 17.63 -8.57
N VAL A 98 1.35 16.32 -8.81
CA VAL A 98 1.44 15.77 -10.16
C VAL A 98 0.04 15.80 -10.77
N PRO A 99 -0.17 16.46 -11.90
CA PRO A 99 -1.47 16.48 -12.57
C PRO A 99 -1.91 15.08 -12.99
N VAL A 100 -3.21 14.82 -12.91
CA VAL A 100 -3.79 13.62 -13.53
C VAL A 100 -3.81 13.88 -15.04
N ALA A 101 -3.18 12.99 -15.80
CA ALA A 101 -3.22 13.05 -17.26
C ALA A 101 -4.56 12.59 -17.81
#